data_d914fae4cdb8009b2e813bf7e6d43b09
#
_entry.id   d914fae4cdb8009b2e813bf7e6d43b09
#
_cell.length_a   1.000
_cell.length_b   1.000
_cell.length_c   1.000
_cell.angle_alpha   90.00
_cell.angle_beta   90.00
_cell.angle_gamma   90.00
#
_symmetry.space_group_name_H-M   'P 1'
#
loop_
_entity.id
_entity.type
_entity.pdbx_description
1 polymer ?
#
loop_
_entity_poly.entity_id
_entity_poly.type
_entity_poly.pdbx_seq_one_letter_code
_entity_poly.pdbx_strand_id
1 'polypeptide(L)'
;MPELTLEEVKARLSSYSDNQVTDELYTFGKSLVSDAVDRIARLDSKASALAAYSGGIVTILISTSGLWGKLLHGCFFAVAVLGIVAMLLAAWLAIRSIYPQATEWYTTSGWLESDCIQNHERLRRYRILAMWKILTSHFAAIRIKNSRLKAAVYTIYVAFGLLFLSFLEIAWRVAPFQNLRIWVW
;
A
#
# COMPACT_ATOMS: atom_id res chain seq x y z
N MET A 1 -13.22 -13.57 11.61
CA MET A 1 -14.56 -13.22 12.11
C MET A 1 -15.45 -13.04 10.90
N PRO A 2 -16.65 -13.61 10.84
CA PRO A 2 -17.60 -13.35 9.76
C PRO A 2 -17.91 -11.84 9.74
N GLU A 3 -17.85 -11.24 8.55
CA GLU A 3 -18.23 -9.84 8.37
C GLU A 3 -19.73 -9.74 8.53
N LEU A 4 -20.18 -8.96 9.53
CA LEU A 4 -21.60 -8.71 9.76
C LEU A 4 -22.20 -7.96 8.56
N THR A 5 -23.36 -8.37 8.10
CA THR A 5 -24.11 -7.64 7.07
C THR A 5 -24.73 -6.37 7.63
N LEU A 6 -25.05 -5.41 6.75
CA LEU A 6 -25.71 -4.16 7.17
C LEU A 6 -27.03 -4.43 7.90
N GLU A 7 -27.80 -5.42 7.46
CA GLU A 7 -29.08 -5.78 8.06
C GLU A 7 -28.92 -6.40 9.45
N GLU A 8 -27.87 -7.22 9.67
CA GLU A 8 -27.55 -7.75 10.99
C GLU A 8 -27.12 -6.65 11.97
N VAL A 9 -26.37 -5.66 11.50
CA VAL A 9 -25.98 -4.50 12.33
C VAL A 9 -27.20 -3.66 12.68
N LYS A 10 -28.12 -3.40 11.74
CA LYS A 10 -29.37 -2.71 12.00
C LYS A 10 -30.25 -3.48 13.01
N ALA A 11 -30.39 -4.80 12.82
CA ALA A 11 -31.18 -5.64 13.71
C ALA A 11 -30.63 -5.62 15.15
N ARG A 12 -29.31 -5.74 15.31
CA ARG A 12 -28.67 -5.64 16.63
C ARG A 12 -28.83 -4.27 17.26
N LEU A 13 -28.63 -3.18 16.50
CA LEU A 13 -28.83 -1.82 17.02
C LEU A 13 -30.28 -1.53 17.39
N SER A 14 -31.28 -2.15 16.72
CA SER A 14 -32.69 -1.97 17.05
C SER A 14 -33.09 -2.65 18.35
N SER A 15 -32.37 -3.70 18.77
CA SER A 15 -32.65 -4.42 20.03
C SER A 15 -32.06 -3.73 21.27
N TYR A 16 -31.17 -2.74 21.11
CA TYR A 16 -30.56 -1.99 22.22
C TYR A 16 -31.32 -0.70 22.48
N SER A 17 -31.83 -0.52 23.71
CA SER A 17 -32.51 0.70 24.18
C SER A 17 -31.64 1.53 25.12
N ASP A 18 -30.47 1.03 25.54
CA ASP A 18 -29.60 1.72 26.48
C ASP A 18 -28.78 2.83 25.79
N ASN A 19 -29.02 4.06 26.25
CA ASN A 19 -28.35 5.25 25.71
C ASN A 19 -26.86 5.27 26.02
N GLN A 20 -26.42 4.73 27.16
CA GLN A 20 -25.02 4.74 27.57
C GLN A 20 -24.21 3.81 26.68
N VAL A 21 -24.70 2.62 26.40
CA VAL A 21 -24.06 1.66 25.48
C VAL A 21 -23.94 2.23 24.07
N THR A 22 -24.95 2.96 23.62
CA THR A 22 -24.92 3.59 22.28
C THR A 22 -23.88 4.69 22.18
N ASP A 23 -23.67 5.48 23.22
CA ASP A 23 -22.65 6.53 23.27
C ASP A 23 -21.23 5.93 23.35
N GLU A 24 -21.05 4.86 24.10
CA GLU A 24 -19.77 4.11 24.12
C GLU A 24 -19.47 3.50 22.75
N LEU A 25 -20.43 2.87 22.08
CA LEU A 25 -20.27 2.33 20.73
C LEU A 25 -19.92 3.43 19.71
N TYR A 26 -20.54 4.62 19.86
CA TYR A 26 -20.21 5.76 19.01
C TYR A 26 -18.77 6.22 19.23
N THR A 27 -18.35 6.38 20.49
CA THR A 27 -16.99 6.81 20.84
C THR A 27 -15.95 5.79 20.36
N PHE A 28 -16.21 4.50 20.58
CA PHE A 28 -15.37 3.42 20.09
C PHE A 28 -15.30 3.39 18.55
N GLY A 29 -16.43 3.52 17.87
CA GLY A 29 -16.46 3.59 16.40
C GLY A 29 -15.67 4.77 15.86
N LYS A 30 -15.73 5.94 16.52
CA LYS A 30 -14.94 7.12 16.15
C LYS A 30 -13.44 6.87 16.29
N SER A 31 -13.01 6.20 17.35
CA SER A 31 -11.59 5.84 17.52
C SER A 31 -11.12 4.87 16.44
N LEU A 32 -11.94 3.87 16.09
CA LEU A 32 -11.61 2.92 15.01
C LEU A 32 -11.50 3.60 13.63
N VAL A 33 -12.36 4.57 13.34
CA VAL A 33 -12.27 5.34 12.08
C VAL A 33 -10.99 6.17 12.07
N SER A 34 -10.65 6.84 13.18
CA SER A 34 -9.38 7.58 13.32
C SER A 34 -8.17 6.67 13.08
N ASP A 35 -8.13 5.50 13.74
CA ASP A 35 -7.07 4.51 13.56
C ASP A 35 -6.97 4.01 12.10
N ALA A 36 -8.11 3.84 11.42
CA ALA A 36 -8.11 3.42 10.02
C ALA A 36 -7.54 4.51 9.10
N VAL A 37 -7.90 5.77 9.34
CA VAL A 37 -7.35 6.93 8.60
C VAL A 37 -5.83 7.03 8.80
N ASP A 38 -5.35 6.90 10.05
CA ASP A 38 -3.93 6.93 10.37
C ASP A 38 -3.16 5.78 9.71
N ARG A 39 -3.76 4.59 9.63
CA ARG A 39 -3.17 3.45 8.90
C ARG A 39 -3.07 3.73 7.42
N ILE A 40 -4.08 4.34 6.80
CA ILE A 40 -4.04 4.74 5.38
C ILE A 40 -2.91 5.74 5.17
N ALA A 41 -2.80 6.78 5.99
CA ALA A 41 -1.74 7.78 5.89
C ALA A 41 -0.34 7.16 6.01
N ARG A 42 -0.14 6.21 6.93
CA ARG A 42 1.13 5.46 7.06
C ARG A 42 1.43 4.60 5.83
N LEU A 43 0.43 3.97 5.22
CA LEU A 43 0.61 3.19 3.98
C LEU A 43 0.99 4.11 2.82
N ASP A 44 0.36 5.28 2.69
CA ASP A 44 0.65 6.26 1.67
C ASP A 44 2.07 6.83 1.82
N SER A 45 2.50 7.12 3.05
CA SER A 45 3.89 7.54 3.33
C SER A 45 4.91 6.46 2.94
N LYS A 46 4.66 5.19 3.29
CA LYS A 46 5.54 4.07 2.89
C LYS A 46 5.57 3.89 1.37
N ALA A 47 4.43 4.02 0.70
CA ALA A 47 4.34 3.91 -0.75
C ALA A 47 5.10 5.05 -1.45
N SER A 48 4.98 6.28 -0.95
CA SER A 48 5.74 7.44 -1.45
C SER A 48 7.24 7.24 -1.30
N ALA A 49 7.69 6.76 -0.14
CA ALA A 49 9.11 6.46 0.10
C ALA A 49 9.64 5.37 -0.86
N LEU A 50 8.86 4.29 -1.07
CA LEU A 50 9.24 3.24 -2.01
C LEU A 50 9.29 3.73 -3.47
N ALA A 51 8.33 4.56 -3.88
CA ALA A 51 8.32 5.15 -5.22
C ALA A 51 9.52 6.06 -5.44
N ALA A 52 9.84 6.93 -4.48
CA ALA A 52 10.99 7.82 -4.54
C ALA A 52 12.31 7.03 -4.58
N TYR A 53 12.44 6.00 -3.74
CA TYR A 53 13.63 5.14 -3.68
C TYR A 53 13.84 4.39 -5.00
N SER A 54 12.79 3.72 -5.50
CA SER A 54 12.87 2.99 -6.77
C SER A 54 13.16 3.91 -7.95
N GLY A 55 12.52 5.08 -8.02
CA GLY A 55 12.76 6.09 -9.04
C GLY A 55 14.18 6.66 -8.99
N GLY A 56 14.68 6.94 -7.80
CA GLY A 56 16.05 7.42 -7.59
C GLY A 56 17.10 6.43 -8.09
N ILE A 57 16.95 5.15 -7.76
CA ILE A 57 17.86 4.09 -8.25
C ILE A 57 17.81 3.99 -9.77
N VAL A 58 16.62 3.99 -10.37
CA VAL A 58 16.48 3.95 -11.83
C VAL A 58 17.17 5.14 -12.49
N THR A 59 17.01 6.35 -11.94
CA THR A 59 17.68 7.55 -12.44
C THR A 59 19.20 7.39 -12.41
N ILE A 60 19.78 6.89 -11.30
CA ILE A 60 21.22 6.64 -11.19
C ILE A 60 21.67 5.60 -12.22
N LEU A 61 20.95 4.49 -12.36
CA LEU A 61 21.28 3.44 -13.31
C LEU A 61 21.25 3.92 -14.76
N ILE A 62 20.24 4.70 -15.14
CA ILE A 62 20.16 5.28 -16.48
C ILE A 62 21.28 6.29 -16.72
N SER A 63 21.55 7.19 -15.76
CA SER A 63 22.59 8.20 -15.88
C SER A 63 23.98 7.58 -16.01
N THR A 64 24.21 6.43 -15.40
CA THR A 64 25.50 5.69 -15.47
C THR A 64 25.54 4.63 -16.57
N SER A 65 24.49 4.53 -17.40
CA SER A 65 24.37 3.47 -18.42
C SER A 65 25.50 3.47 -19.45
N GLY A 66 26.07 4.65 -19.77
CA GLY A 66 27.24 4.76 -20.65
C GLY A 66 28.52 4.08 -20.11
N LEU A 67 28.62 3.89 -18.79
CA LEU A 67 29.73 3.22 -18.14
C LEU A 67 29.52 1.70 -18.10
N TRP A 68 28.44 1.25 -17.47
CA TRP A 68 28.22 -0.19 -17.26
C TRP A 68 27.69 -0.91 -18.52
N GLY A 69 27.02 -0.19 -19.44
CA GLY A 69 26.55 -0.76 -20.69
C GLY A 69 27.70 -1.22 -21.62
N LYS A 70 28.91 -0.63 -21.50
CA LYS A 70 30.10 -1.08 -22.20
C LYS A 70 30.75 -2.31 -21.55
N LEU A 71 30.50 -2.52 -20.26
CA LEU A 71 31.09 -3.61 -19.47
C LEU A 71 30.22 -4.87 -19.50
N LEU A 72 28.90 -4.71 -19.62
CA LEU A 72 27.95 -5.83 -19.69
C LEU A 72 27.78 -6.29 -21.14
N HIS A 73 27.92 -7.58 -21.38
CA HIS A 73 27.74 -8.17 -22.70
C HIS A 73 26.70 -9.33 -22.64
N GLY A 74 26.04 -9.56 -23.79
CA GLY A 74 25.16 -10.71 -23.97
C GLY A 74 23.97 -10.75 -22.99
N CYS A 75 23.77 -11.90 -22.33
CA CYS A 75 22.63 -12.13 -21.45
C CYS A 75 22.63 -11.25 -20.19
N PHE A 76 23.78 -10.86 -19.67
CA PHE A 76 23.86 -10.04 -18.46
C PHE A 76 23.40 -8.59 -18.69
N PHE A 77 23.57 -8.07 -19.91
CA PHE A 77 22.99 -6.79 -20.29
C PHE A 77 21.44 -6.88 -20.27
N ALA A 78 20.86 -7.96 -20.82
CA ALA A 78 19.43 -8.19 -20.78
C ALA A 78 18.91 -8.34 -19.33
N VAL A 79 19.65 -9.02 -18.45
CA VAL A 79 19.32 -9.17 -17.03
C VAL A 79 19.34 -7.82 -16.32
N ALA A 80 20.30 -6.95 -16.61
CA ALA A 80 20.35 -5.59 -16.05
C ALA A 80 19.13 -4.75 -16.49
N VAL A 81 18.78 -4.80 -17.77
CA VAL A 81 17.60 -4.11 -18.32
C VAL A 81 16.32 -4.63 -17.66
N LEU A 82 16.16 -5.94 -17.49
CA LEU A 82 15.04 -6.52 -16.78
C LEU A 82 14.98 -6.05 -15.32
N GLY A 83 16.11 -5.91 -14.64
CA GLY A 83 16.21 -5.34 -13.30
C GLY A 83 15.70 -3.90 -13.23
N ILE A 84 16.07 -3.06 -14.21
CA ILE A 84 15.57 -1.67 -14.31
C ILE A 84 14.06 -1.64 -14.58
N VAL A 85 13.56 -2.48 -15.48
CA VAL A 85 12.12 -2.58 -15.76
C VAL A 85 11.35 -3.02 -14.52
N ALA A 86 11.88 -3.98 -13.76
CA ALA A 86 11.28 -4.41 -12.50
C ALA A 86 11.25 -3.27 -11.46
N MET A 87 12.30 -2.43 -11.38
CA MET A 87 12.29 -1.24 -10.52
C MET A 87 11.22 -0.22 -10.94
N LEU A 88 11.07 0.04 -12.24
CA LEU A 88 10.01 0.91 -12.75
C LEU A 88 8.61 0.36 -12.43
N LEU A 89 8.42 -0.94 -12.56
CA LEU A 89 7.17 -1.61 -12.19
C LEU A 89 6.89 -1.47 -10.69
N ALA A 90 7.90 -1.61 -9.84
CA ALA A 90 7.77 -1.42 -8.41
C ALA A 90 7.37 0.02 -8.05
N ALA A 91 8.00 1.02 -8.68
CA ALA A 91 7.65 2.42 -8.52
C ALA A 91 6.19 2.69 -8.95
N TRP A 92 5.77 2.13 -10.08
CA TRP A 92 4.40 2.24 -10.57
C TRP A 92 3.38 1.61 -9.62
N LEU A 93 3.66 0.41 -9.09
CA LEU A 93 2.80 -0.25 -8.10
C LEU A 93 2.68 0.56 -6.80
N ALA A 94 3.79 1.15 -6.34
CA ALA A 94 3.81 2.02 -5.18
C ALA A 94 2.97 3.29 -5.42
N ILE A 95 3.14 3.98 -6.55
CA ILE A 95 2.34 5.15 -6.94
C ILE A 95 0.86 4.77 -7.03
N ARG A 96 0.52 3.65 -7.67
CA ARG A 96 -0.86 3.18 -7.77
C ARG A 96 -1.48 2.84 -6.41
N SER A 97 -0.67 2.55 -5.40
CA SER A 97 -1.14 2.36 -4.01
C SER A 97 -1.56 3.67 -3.34
N ILE A 98 -0.92 4.80 -3.69
CA ILE A 98 -1.24 6.13 -3.13
C ILE A 98 -2.56 6.66 -3.71
N TYR A 99 -2.91 6.29 -4.94
CA TYR A 99 -4.14 6.77 -5.58
C TYR A 99 -5.34 6.56 -4.66
N PRO A 100 -6.17 7.60 -4.47
CA PRO A 100 -7.33 7.52 -3.61
C PRO A 100 -8.26 6.41 -4.14
N GLN A 101 -8.50 5.42 -3.30
CA GLN A 101 -9.61 4.50 -3.51
C GLN A 101 -10.87 5.31 -3.24
N ALA A 102 -11.91 5.12 -4.08
CA ALA A 102 -13.21 5.72 -3.82
C ALA A 102 -13.70 5.20 -2.45
N THR A 103 -13.41 5.95 -1.41
CA THR A 103 -14.05 5.75 -0.11
C THR A 103 -15.41 6.40 -0.22
N GLU A 104 -16.46 5.63 -0.03
CA GLU A 104 -17.80 6.17 0.06
C GLU A 104 -17.87 7.10 1.27
N TRP A 105 -17.72 8.39 1.02
CA TRP A 105 -18.07 9.40 1.99
C TRP A 105 -19.59 9.39 2.09
N TYR A 106 -20.09 9.13 3.26
CA TYR A 106 -21.53 9.11 3.50
C TYR A 106 -22.04 10.56 3.50
N THR A 107 -22.26 11.11 2.32
CA THR A 107 -22.83 12.46 2.08
C THR A 107 -24.33 12.38 1.89
N THR A 108 -25.01 11.39 2.44
CA THR A 108 -26.45 11.36 2.34
C THR A 108 -27.06 12.41 3.27
N SER A 109 -27.89 13.26 2.71
CA SER A 109 -28.77 14.20 3.43
C SER A 109 -29.69 13.54 4.47
N GLY A 110 -29.65 12.21 4.58
CA GLY A 110 -30.52 11.45 5.48
C GLY A 110 -30.42 11.80 6.96
N TRP A 111 -29.30 12.40 7.42
CA TRP A 111 -29.20 12.93 8.77
C TRP A 111 -29.98 14.25 8.96
N LEU A 112 -30.39 14.91 7.85
CA LEU A 112 -31.24 16.11 7.83
C LEU A 112 -32.73 15.76 7.63
N GLU A 113 -33.08 14.49 7.49
CA GLU A 113 -34.47 14.10 7.45
C GLU A 113 -35.18 14.48 8.78
N SER A 114 -36.36 15.03 8.65
CA SER A 114 -37.17 15.51 9.79
C SER A 114 -37.29 14.51 10.94
N ASP A 115 -37.38 13.23 10.60
CA ASP A 115 -37.45 12.11 11.55
C ASP A 115 -36.18 11.92 12.37
N CYS A 116 -35.00 12.20 11.80
CA CYS A 116 -33.72 12.13 12.50
C CYS A 116 -33.47 13.34 13.38
N ILE A 117 -33.96 14.53 12.99
CA ILE A 117 -33.81 15.77 13.77
C ILE A 117 -34.68 15.74 15.02
N GLN A 118 -35.87 15.16 14.93
CA GLN A 118 -36.82 15.11 16.03
C GLN A 118 -36.60 13.97 17.02
N ASN A 119 -35.86 12.92 16.65
CA ASN A 119 -35.64 11.74 17.46
C ASN A 119 -34.15 11.46 17.70
N HIS A 120 -33.66 11.82 18.89
CA HIS A 120 -32.28 11.62 19.32
C HIS A 120 -31.81 10.17 19.20
N GLU A 121 -32.65 9.21 19.45
CA GLU A 121 -32.31 7.79 19.38
C GLU A 121 -32.11 7.33 17.95
N ARG A 122 -32.97 7.77 17.02
CA ARG A 122 -32.78 7.50 15.58
C ARG A 122 -31.51 8.14 15.04
N LEU A 123 -31.18 9.37 15.45
CA LEU A 123 -29.97 10.06 15.05
C LEU A 123 -28.72 9.32 15.56
N ARG A 124 -28.71 8.81 16.80
CA ARG A 124 -27.60 8.03 17.36
C ARG A 124 -27.39 6.74 16.58
N ARG A 125 -28.44 5.96 16.33
CA ARG A 125 -28.36 4.73 15.53
C ARG A 125 -27.86 5.00 14.11
N TYR A 126 -28.33 6.08 13.49
CA TYR A 126 -27.86 6.49 12.17
C TYR A 126 -26.37 6.81 12.15
N ARG A 127 -25.86 7.53 13.16
CA ARG A 127 -24.42 7.85 13.29
C ARG A 127 -23.56 6.58 13.40
N ILE A 128 -24.00 5.59 14.17
CA ILE A 128 -23.28 4.33 14.32
C ILE A 128 -23.25 3.56 12.99
N LEU A 129 -24.38 3.51 12.28
CA LEU A 129 -24.46 2.87 10.96
C LEU A 129 -23.59 3.57 9.92
N ALA A 130 -23.59 4.90 9.93
CA ALA A 130 -22.72 5.69 9.03
C ALA A 130 -21.25 5.41 9.32
N MET A 131 -20.83 5.40 10.59
CA MET A 131 -19.45 5.06 10.96
C MET A 131 -19.07 3.64 10.59
N TRP A 132 -19.96 2.68 10.77
CA TRP A 132 -19.72 1.30 10.37
C TRP A 132 -19.46 1.17 8.86
N LYS A 133 -20.26 1.85 8.03
CA LYS A 133 -20.03 1.90 6.58
C LYS A 133 -18.71 2.55 6.20
N ILE A 134 -18.38 3.69 6.82
CA ILE A 134 -17.10 4.36 6.62
C ILE A 134 -15.96 3.41 7.00
N LEU A 135 -16.06 2.75 8.14
CA LEU A 135 -15.05 1.82 8.63
C LEU A 135 -14.84 0.64 7.67
N THR A 136 -15.91 0.02 7.18
CA THR A 136 -15.82 -1.09 6.22
C THR A 136 -15.19 -0.66 4.90
N SER A 137 -15.51 0.55 4.39
CA SER A 137 -14.88 1.10 3.19
C SER A 137 -13.39 1.37 3.40
N HIS A 138 -13.00 1.91 4.56
CA HIS A 138 -11.59 2.12 4.91
C HIS A 138 -10.81 0.80 5.03
N PHE A 139 -11.39 -0.24 5.64
CA PHE A 139 -10.73 -1.54 5.72
C PHE A 139 -10.54 -2.17 4.34
N ALA A 140 -11.51 -2.04 3.44
CA ALA A 140 -11.36 -2.48 2.05
C ALA A 140 -10.22 -1.74 1.35
N ALA A 141 -10.15 -0.41 1.50
CA ALA A 141 -9.07 0.41 0.96
C ALA A 141 -7.70 0.01 1.53
N ILE A 142 -7.58 -0.21 2.85
CA ILE A 142 -6.36 -0.67 3.51
C ILE A 142 -5.91 -2.02 2.95
N ARG A 143 -6.82 -2.98 2.77
CA ARG A 143 -6.51 -4.31 2.21
C ARG A 143 -5.91 -4.19 0.81
N ILE A 144 -6.53 -3.38 -0.06
CA ILE A 144 -6.07 -3.17 -1.45
C ILE A 144 -4.70 -2.47 -1.46
N LYS A 145 -4.53 -1.38 -0.69
CA LYS A 145 -3.27 -0.64 -0.59
C LYS A 145 -2.15 -1.53 -0.06
N ASN A 146 -2.40 -2.30 0.99
CA ASN A 146 -1.41 -3.21 1.57
C ASN A 146 -0.99 -4.33 0.60
N SER A 147 -1.94 -4.88 -0.17
CA SER A 147 -1.64 -5.88 -1.21
C SER A 147 -0.72 -5.31 -2.30
N ARG A 148 -1.03 -4.10 -2.81
CA ARG A 148 -0.20 -3.42 -3.81
C ARG A 148 1.19 -3.08 -3.28
N LEU A 149 1.26 -2.61 -2.03
CA LEU A 149 2.52 -2.28 -1.39
C LEU A 149 3.41 -3.53 -1.20
N LYS A 150 2.82 -4.65 -0.78
CA LYS A 150 3.54 -5.93 -0.71
C LYS A 150 4.05 -6.35 -2.08
N ALA A 151 3.24 -6.25 -3.14
CA ALA A 151 3.67 -6.55 -4.50
C ALA A 151 4.83 -5.65 -4.93
N ALA A 152 4.80 -4.34 -4.65
CA ALA A 152 5.90 -3.43 -4.92
C ALA A 152 7.19 -3.85 -4.23
N VAL A 153 7.12 -4.20 -2.94
CA VAL A 153 8.29 -4.66 -2.16
C VAL A 153 8.89 -5.95 -2.75
N TYR A 154 8.06 -6.95 -3.08
CA TYR A 154 8.56 -8.16 -3.72
C TYR A 154 9.21 -7.89 -5.07
N THR A 155 8.62 -6.99 -5.87
CA THR A 155 9.21 -6.61 -7.17
C THR A 155 10.56 -5.92 -6.99
N ILE A 156 10.74 -5.11 -5.94
CA ILE A 156 12.04 -4.51 -5.57
C ILE A 156 13.07 -5.61 -5.25
N TYR A 157 12.72 -6.61 -4.46
CA TYR A 157 13.65 -7.71 -4.16
C TYR A 157 14.08 -8.47 -5.42
N VAL A 158 13.14 -8.75 -6.33
CA VAL A 158 13.46 -9.37 -7.62
C VAL A 158 14.39 -8.48 -8.43
N ALA A 159 14.10 -7.17 -8.51
CA ALA A 159 14.92 -6.21 -9.23
C ALA A 159 16.34 -6.15 -8.68
N PHE A 160 16.51 -6.11 -7.35
CA PHE A 160 17.82 -6.16 -6.71
C PHE A 160 18.58 -7.43 -7.03
N GLY A 161 17.91 -8.59 -6.99
CA GLY A 161 18.52 -9.86 -7.37
C GLY A 161 19.06 -9.85 -8.79
N LEU A 162 18.29 -9.34 -9.75
CA LEU A 162 18.69 -9.23 -11.16
C LEU A 162 19.87 -8.26 -11.34
N LEU A 163 19.81 -7.09 -10.72
CA LEU A 163 20.88 -6.09 -10.77
C LEU A 163 22.15 -6.63 -10.12
N PHE A 164 22.04 -7.29 -8.97
CA PHE A 164 23.17 -7.88 -8.28
C PHE A 164 23.88 -8.92 -9.14
N LEU A 165 23.15 -9.81 -9.80
CA LEU A 165 23.71 -10.78 -10.74
C LEU A 165 24.47 -10.10 -11.87
N SER A 166 23.93 -9.00 -12.42
CA SER A 166 24.59 -8.25 -13.48
C SER A 166 25.87 -7.57 -12.99
N PHE A 167 25.87 -6.99 -11.78
CA PHE A 167 27.04 -6.37 -11.20
C PHE A 167 28.13 -7.38 -10.77
N LEU A 168 27.76 -8.60 -10.40
CA LEU A 168 28.74 -9.66 -10.14
C LEU A 168 29.56 -9.98 -11.39
N GLU A 169 28.97 -9.96 -12.59
CA GLU A 169 29.73 -10.14 -13.84
C GLU A 169 30.74 -9.00 -14.03
N ILE A 170 30.33 -7.74 -13.80
CA ILE A 170 31.24 -6.60 -13.90
C ILE A 170 32.39 -6.77 -12.90
N ALA A 171 32.09 -7.09 -11.66
CA ALA A 171 33.09 -7.30 -10.62
C ALA A 171 34.07 -8.42 -11.00
N TRP A 172 33.58 -9.52 -11.56
CA TRP A 172 34.40 -10.63 -12.02
C TRP A 172 35.35 -10.26 -13.16
N ARG A 173 34.89 -9.39 -14.06
CA ARG A 173 35.74 -8.94 -15.21
C ARG A 173 36.77 -7.86 -14.82
N VAL A 174 36.38 -6.97 -13.89
CA VAL A 174 37.22 -5.83 -13.47
C VAL A 174 38.19 -6.23 -12.36
N ALA A 175 37.84 -7.23 -11.55
CA ALA A 175 38.73 -7.69 -10.49
C ALA A 175 39.98 -8.38 -11.06
N PRO A 176 41.19 -8.10 -10.55
CA PRO A 176 42.45 -8.65 -11.03
C PRO A 176 42.65 -10.14 -10.68
N PHE A 177 41.55 -10.90 -10.46
CA PHE A 177 41.59 -12.34 -10.21
C PHE A 177 42.11 -13.16 -11.40
N GLN A 178 42.35 -12.56 -12.56
CA GLN A 178 43.06 -13.22 -13.65
C GLN A 178 44.49 -13.60 -13.28
N ASN A 179 45.10 -12.95 -12.28
CA ASN A 179 46.46 -13.26 -11.83
C ASN A 179 46.53 -14.43 -10.84
N LEU A 180 45.42 -14.93 -10.30
CA LEU A 180 45.40 -16.10 -9.40
C LEU A 180 45.49 -17.46 -10.14
N ARG A 181 45.43 -17.46 -11.48
CA ARG A 181 45.67 -18.69 -12.27
C ARG A 181 47.13 -19.11 -12.38
N ILE A 182 48.05 -18.30 -11.85
CA ILE A 182 49.53 -18.57 -12.00
C ILE A 182 50.08 -19.39 -10.82
N TRP A 183 49.30 -19.67 -9.78
CA TRP A 183 49.82 -20.38 -8.59
C TRP A 183 49.31 -21.83 -8.41
N VAL A 184 48.79 -22.45 -9.44
CA VAL A 184 48.41 -23.89 -9.38
C VAL A 184 49.11 -24.63 -10.50
N TRP A 185 50.42 -24.68 -10.39
CA TRP A 185 51.32 -25.68 -11.01
C TRP A 185 52.52 -25.85 -10.13
#